data_6b81b31f9d8ebc2528bdeccba60f5776
#
_entry.id   6b81b31f9d8ebc2528bdeccba60f5776
#
_cell.length_a   1.000
_cell.length_b   1.000
_cell.length_c   1.000
_cell.angle_alpha   90.00
_cell.angle_beta   90.00
_cell.angle_gamma   90.00
#
_symmetry.space_group_name_H-M   'P 1'
#
loop_
_entity.id
_entity.type
_entity.pdbx_description
1 polymer ?
#
loop_
_entity_poly.entity_id
_entity_poly.type
_entity_poly.pdbx_seq_one_letter_code
_entity_poly.pdbx_strand_id
1 'polypeptide(L)'
;TGLPPSLLFVGGDEVMLDDTRALHEKLLAAGCRSRLHIAPERWHAYVLYCLNENMEQDFEAINHFLDRTLSPARSLRWMRLDNAAKIYPAAKRRNWNNFFRLSATLTEPIDVPVLRAALDVTVRRFPSMAVRLRRGVFWYYLEEIPQAPEIQPEKSCPLAHVPFGRVRRCAFRVLVYHNRVAVEFFHAVTDGTGGLIFLKTLVAEYL
;
A
#
# COMPACT_ATOMS: atom_id res chain seq x y z
N THR A 1 -5.84 -29.39 -13.18
CA THR A 1 -6.18 -27.98 -13.37
C THR A 1 -5.86 -27.22 -12.10
N GLY A 2 -4.76 -26.51 -12.03
CA GLY A 2 -4.33 -25.78 -10.83
C GLY A 2 -3.94 -24.33 -11.11
N LEU A 3 -4.12 -23.85 -12.35
CA LEU A 3 -3.77 -22.47 -12.70
C LEU A 3 -4.92 -21.51 -12.32
N PRO A 4 -4.59 -20.34 -11.77
CA PRO A 4 -5.57 -19.31 -11.44
C PRO A 4 -6.25 -18.78 -12.71
N PRO A 5 -7.41 -18.11 -12.57
CA PRO A 5 -7.99 -17.36 -13.67
C PRO A 5 -6.97 -16.41 -14.28
N SER A 6 -6.93 -16.34 -15.61
CA SER A 6 -5.94 -15.57 -16.34
C SER A 6 -6.60 -14.56 -17.27
N LEU A 7 -6.06 -13.35 -17.34
CA LEU A 7 -6.40 -12.32 -18.30
C LEU A 7 -5.15 -11.99 -19.10
N LEU A 8 -5.20 -12.20 -20.39
CA LEU A 8 -4.09 -12.04 -21.32
C LEU A 8 -4.36 -10.80 -22.20
N PHE A 9 -3.37 -9.93 -22.31
CA PHE A 9 -3.38 -8.79 -23.22
C PHE A 9 -2.26 -8.95 -24.24
N VAL A 10 -2.58 -8.73 -25.50
CA VAL A 10 -1.62 -8.82 -26.59
C VAL A 10 -1.94 -7.77 -27.65
N GLY A 11 -0.91 -7.15 -28.21
CA GLY A 11 -1.05 -6.24 -29.34
C GLY A 11 -1.35 -7.02 -30.62
N GLY A 12 -2.14 -6.41 -31.52
CA GLY A 12 -2.42 -7.01 -32.84
C GLY A 12 -1.22 -7.05 -33.76
N ASP A 13 -0.27 -6.13 -33.56
CA ASP A 13 0.93 -5.96 -34.39
C ASP A 13 2.21 -6.39 -33.67
N GLU A 14 2.10 -7.43 -32.83
CA GLU A 14 3.28 -7.95 -32.12
C GLU A 14 3.59 -9.41 -32.45
N VAL A 15 4.86 -9.76 -32.30
CA VAL A 15 5.37 -11.13 -32.60
C VAL A 15 4.81 -12.22 -31.67
N MET A 16 4.32 -11.84 -30.48
CA MET A 16 3.78 -12.78 -29.49
C MET A 16 2.28 -13.08 -29.66
N LEU A 17 1.64 -12.54 -30.70
CA LEU A 17 0.19 -12.66 -30.92
C LEU A 17 -0.24 -14.14 -31.00
N ASP A 18 0.43 -14.91 -31.87
CA ASP A 18 0.06 -16.32 -32.09
C ASP A 18 0.41 -17.19 -30.90
N ASP A 19 1.53 -16.93 -30.23
CA ASP A 19 1.89 -17.65 -28.99
C ASP A 19 0.88 -17.36 -27.89
N THR A 20 0.40 -16.13 -27.77
CA THR A 20 -0.60 -15.75 -26.78
C THR A 20 -1.96 -16.39 -27.07
N ARG A 21 -2.36 -16.48 -28.33
CA ARG A 21 -3.56 -17.22 -28.75
C ARG A 21 -3.45 -18.70 -28.40
N ALA A 22 -2.33 -19.34 -28.76
CA ALA A 22 -2.07 -20.74 -28.45
C ALA A 22 -2.07 -21.01 -26.94
N LEU A 23 -1.51 -20.10 -26.14
CA LEU A 23 -1.55 -20.18 -24.68
C LEU A 23 -3.00 -20.10 -24.16
N HIS A 24 -3.79 -19.15 -24.66
CA HIS A 24 -5.20 -19.02 -24.31
C HIS A 24 -6.00 -20.29 -24.59
N GLU A 25 -5.85 -20.85 -25.77
CA GLU A 25 -6.51 -22.11 -26.17
C GLU A 25 -6.11 -23.28 -25.27
N LYS A 26 -4.82 -23.42 -24.97
CA LYS A 26 -4.31 -24.46 -24.06
C LYS A 26 -4.87 -24.28 -22.64
N LEU A 27 -4.97 -23.07 -22.14
CA LEU A 27 -5.57 -22.77 -20.83
C LEU A 27 -7.05 -23.19 -20.80
N LEU A 28 -7.83 -22.86 -21.84
CA LEU A 28 -9.22 -23.27 -21.96
C LEU A 28 -9.37 -24.80 -22.07
N ALA A 29 -8.57 -25.45 -22.89
CA ALA A 29 -8.55 -26.91 -23.04
C ALA A 29 -8.20 -27.62 -21.72
N ALA A 30 -7.36 -27.02 -20.90
CA ALA A 30 -7.03 -27.50 -19.55
C ALA A 30 -8.11 -27.19 -18.49
N GLY A 31 -9.25 -26.62 -18.89
CA GLY A 31 -10.34 -26.25 -17.97
C GLY A 31 -10.04 -25.03 -17.09
N CYS A 32 -9.05 -24.22 -17.44
CA CYS A 32 -8.73 -22.98 -16.75
C CYS A 32 -9.63 -21.84 -17.27
N ARG A 33 -10.01 -20.93 -16.39
CA ARG A 33 -10.69 -19.69 -16.78
C ARG A 33 -9.67 -18.73 -17.40
N SER A 34 -9.74 -18.52 -18.71
CA SER A 34 -8.86 -17.60 -19.42
C SER A 34 -9.69 -16.62 -20.26
N ARG A 35 -9.25 -15.38 -20.31
CA ARG A 35 -9.75 -14.34 -21.20
C ARG A 35 -8.58 -13.77 -21.98
N LEU A 36 -8.78 -13.56 -23.28
CA LEU A 36 -7.81 -12.95 -24.17
C LEU A 36 -8.37 -11.63 -24.70
N HIS A 37 -7.59 -10.58 -24.58
CA HIS A 37 -7.84 -9.27 -25.15
C HIS A 37 -6.76 -8.97 -26.20
N ILE A 38 -7.17 -8.84 -27.45
CA ILE A 38 -6.28 -8.48 -28.57
C ILE A 38 -6.57 -7.03 -28.90
N ALA A 39 -5.60 -6.15 -28.70
CA ALA A 39 -5.73 -4.73 -29.03
C ALA A 39 -5.23 -4.48 -30.45
N PRO A 40 -6.10 -4.11 -31.43
CA PRO A 40 -5.70 -3.84 -32.80
C PRO A 40 -4.63 -2.74 -32.85
N GLU A 41 -3.71 -2.84 -33.81
CA GLU A 41 -2.68 -1.81 -34.08
C GLU A 41 -1.81 -1.44 -32.85
N ARG A 42 -1.70 -2.36 -31.89
CA ARG A 42 -0.86 -2.19 -30.70
C ARG A 42 0.37 -3.08 -30.79
N TRP A 43 1.45 -2.56 -30.25
CA TRP A 43 2.77 -3.17 -30.19
C TRP A 43 2.99 -3.95 -28.89
N HIS A 44 4.15 -4.57 -28.74
CA HIS A 44 4.49 -5.41 -27.62
C HIS A 44 4.40 -4.69 -26.26
N ALA A 45 3.73 -5.34 -25.30
CA ALA A 45 3.57 -4.85 -23.93
C ALA A 45 2.93 -3.44 -23.80
N TYR A 46 2.13 -3.03 -24.76
CA TYR A 46 1.52 -1.70 -24.83
C TYR A 46 0.83 -1.27 -23.52
N VAL A 47 0.20 -2.19 -22.81
CA VAL A 47 -0.50 -1.92 -21.54
C VAL A 47 0.45 -1.37 -20.45
N LEU A 48 1.75 -1.67 -20.53
CA LEU A 48 2.73 -1.22 -19.54
C LEU A 48 3.17 0.22 -19.75
N TYR A 49 3.04 0.73 -20.97
CA TYR A 49 3.61 2.03 -21.35
C TYR A 49 2.65 3.19 -21.15
N CYS A 50 1.34 2.94 -21.01
CA CYS A 50 0.31 3.92 -20.63
C CYS A 50 0.40 5.29 -21.35
N LEU A 51 0.78 5.30 -22.61
CA LEU A 51 1.11 6.55 -23.33
C LEU A 51 -0.05 7.14 -24.14
N ASN A 52 -1.22 6.46 -24.18
CA ASN A 52 -2.34 6.87 -25.04
C ASN A 52 -3.66 6.98 -24.27
N GLU A 53 -4.46 7.95 -24.65
CA GLU A 53 -5.77 8.28 -24.08
C GLU A 53 -6.82 7.15 -24.23
N ASN A 54 -6.62 6.19 -25.13
CA ASN A 54 -7.56 5.10 -25.42
C ASN A 54 -7.36 3.83 -24.57
N MET A 55 -6.65 3.90 -23.47
CA MET A 55 -6.39 2.73 -22.60
C MET A 55 -7.40 2.58 -21.46
N GLU A 56 -8.39 3.44 -21.34
CA GLU A 56 -9.42 3.35 -20.31
C GLU A 56 -10.13 2.00 -20.36
N GLN A 57 -10.50 1.52 -21.52
CA GLN A 57 -11.17 0.24 -21.70
C GLN A 57 -10.32 -0.96 -21.26
N ASP A 58 -9.01 -0.92 -21.52
CA ASP A 58 -8.10 -1.98 -21.10
C ASP A 58 -7.94 -2.01 -19.57
N PHE A 59 -7.83 -0.83 -18.96
CA PHE A 59 -7.78 -0.71 -17.49
C PHE A 59 -9.11 -1.07 -16.84
N GLU A 60 -10.24 -0.75 -17.44
CA GLU A 60 -11.56 -1.20 -16.98
C GLU A 60 -11.67 -2.73 -17.05
N ALA A 61 -11.21 -3.35 -18.14
CA ALA A 61 -11.19 -4.80 -18.27
C ALA A 61 -10.30 -5.47 -17.20
N ILE A 62 -9.14 -4.88 -16.89
CA ILE A 62 -8.25 -5.34 -15.83
C ILE A 62 -8.93 -5.20 -14.47
N ASN A 63 -9.48 -4.05 -14.13
CA ASN A 63 -10.15 -3.80 -12.86
C ASN A 63 -11.33 -4.74 -12.67
N HIS A 64 -12.18 -4.88 -13.68
CA HIS A 64 -13.32 -5.79 -13.65
C HIS A 64 -12.90 -7.27 -13.50
N PHE A 65 -11.79 -7.68 -14.11
CA PHE A 65 -11.26 -9.03 -13.93
C PHE A 65 -10.74 -9.25 -12.51
N LEU A 66 -10.01 -8.28 -11.96
CA LEU A 66 -9.50 -8.32 -10.59
C LEU A 66 -10.65 -8.38 -9.58
N ASP A 67 -11.67 -7.54 -9.73
CA ASP A 67 -12.84 -7.49 -8.85
C ASP A 67 -13.61 -8.83 -8.83
N ARG A 68 -13.70 -9.51 -9.97
CA ARG A 68 -14.38 -10.81 -10.08
C ARG A 68 -13.56 -12.01 -9.65
N THR A 69 -12.24 -11.86 -9.70
CA THR A 69 -11.30 -12.99 -9.50
C THR A 69 -10.74 -13.00 -8.09
N LEU A 70 -10.47 -11.83 -7.56
CA LEU A 70 -10.10 -11.64 -6.17
C LEU A 70 -11.40 -11.66 -5.37
N SER A 71 -11.66 -12.72 -4.62
CA SER A 71 -12.74 -12.77 -3.63
C SER A 71 -12.83 -11.47 -2.84
N PRO A 72 -14.00 -11.10 -2.26
CA PRO A 72 -14.25 -9.83 -1.59
C PRO A 72 -13.56 -9.70 -0.23
N ALA A 73 -12.34 -10.13 -0.11
CA ALA A 73 -11.43 -9.54 0.86
C ALA A 73 -11.36 -8.06 0.44
N ARG A 74 -11.98 -7.18 1.24
CA ARG A 74 -11.97 -5.72 1.14
C ARG A 74 -10.72 -5.26 0.38
N SER A 75 -10.88 -4.82 -0.88
CA SER A 75 -9.76 -4.38 -1.69
C SER A 75 -9.10 -3.20 -0.98
N LEU A 76 -7.90 -3.44 -0.46
CA LEU A 76 -7.15 -2.39 0.22
C LEU A 76 -6.83 -1.32 -0.82
N ARG A 77 -7.23 -0.08 -0.53
CA ARG A 77 -6.92 1.04 -1.41
C ARG A 77 -5.41 1.20 -1.54
N TRP A 78 -4.96 1.52 -2.72
CA TRP A 78 -3.56 1.82 -2.96
C TRP A 78 -3.40 3.24 -3.53
N MET A 79 -2.26 3.85 -3.24
CA MET A 79 -1.95 5.21 -3.66
C MET A 79 -0.55 5.26 -4.25
N ARG A 80 -0.37 6.02 -5.32
CA ARG A 80 0.96 6.34 -5.82
C ARG A 80 1.69 7.24 -4.83
N LEU A 81 3.01 7.03 -4.71
CA LEU A 81 3.87 8.02 -4.07
C LEU A 81 3.91 9.27 -4.97
N ASP A 82 3.71 10.43 -4.38
CA ASP A 82 4.00 11.70 -5.06
C ASP A 82 5.52 11.85 -5.34
N ASN A 83 5.91 12.89 -6.06
CA ASN A 83 7.31 13.05 -6.46
C ASN A 83 8.24 13.30 -5.27
N ALA A 84 7.78 13.96 -4.22
CA ALA A 84 8.55 14.17 -3.01
C ALA A 84 8.68 12.86 -2.21
N ALA A 85 7.60 12.11 -2.07
CA ALA A 85 7.58 10.84 -1.36
C ALA A 85 8.47 9.76 -1.99
N LYS A 86 8.71 9.79 -3.31
CA LYS A 86 9.61 8.87 -4.02
C LYS A 86 11.06 8.96 -3.55
N ILE A 87 11.48 10.11 -3.04
CA ILE A 87 12.85 10.34 -2.56
C ILE A 87 13.15 9.43 -1.36
N TYR A 88 12.19 9.21 -0.47
CA TYR A 88 12.40 8.47 0.78
C TYR A 88 12.73 6.99 0.60
N PRO A 89 12.04 6.21 -0.24
CA PRO A 89 12.46 4.84 -0.54
C PRO A 89 13.79 4.77 -1.31
N ALA A 90 14.08 5.78 -2.17
CA ALA A 90 15.29 5.84 -2.98
C ALA A 90 16.54 6.22 -2.16
N ALA A 91 16.37 7.14 -1.19
CA ALA A 91 17.44 7.62 -0.30
C ALA A 91 17.77 6.63 0.83
N LYS A 92 17.32 5.40 0.75
CA LYS A 92 17.55 4.35 1.75
C LYS A 92 19.04 4.14 2.00
N ARG A 93 19.49 4.40 3.23
CA ARG A 93 20.83 4.06 3.73
C ARG A 93 20.73 3.14 4.94
N ARG A 94 21.81 2.40 5.22
CA ARG A 94 21.84 1.40 6.30
C ARG A 94 21.54 2.00 7.68
N ASN A 95 21.86 3.29 7.89
CA ASN A 95 21.78 3.96 9.18
C ASN A 95 20.83 5.18 9.16
N TRP A 96 20.03 5.38 8.12
CA TRP A 96 19.16 6.54 8.04
C TRP A 96 17.71 6.13 7.86
N ASN A 97 16.90 6.51 8.84
CA ASN A 97 15.47 6.36 8.85
C ASN A 97 14.82 7.69 8.48
N ASN A 98 14.06 7.71 7.41
CA ASN A 98 13.21 8.85 7.09
C ASN A 98 11.94 8.84 7.98
N PHE A 99 12.12 8.68 9.27
CA PHE A 99 11.05 8.77 10.27
C PHE A 99 11.19 10.06 11.05
N PHE A 100 10.04 10.64 11.38
CA PHE A 100 9.96 11.70 12.38
C PHE A 100 9.01 11.29 13.50
N ARG A 101 9.12 11.93 14.64
CA ARG A 101 8.38 11.60 15.85
C ARG A 101 7.65 12.81 16.38
N LEU A 102 6.42 12.58 16.81
CA LEU A 102 5.63 13.47 17.62
C LEU A 102 5.18 12.74 18.87
N SER A 103 5.09 13.44 20.00
CA SER A 103 4.64 12.84 21.26
C SER A 103 3.79 13.79 22.06
N ALA A 104 2.88 13.24 22.85
CA ALA A 104 2.08 13.94 23.85
C ALA A 104 2.33 13.27 25.22
N THR A 105 2.46 14.09 26.24
CA THR A 105 2.55 13.64 27.63
C THR A 105 1.26 14.04 28.35
N LEU A 106 0.59 13.06 28.93
CA LEU A 106 -0.66 13.24 29.66
C LEU A 106 -0.38 13.38 31.16
N THR A 107 -1.40 13.75 31.92
CA THR A 107 -1.31 13.87 33.38
C THR A 107 -1.26 12.51 34.07
N GLU A 108 -1.94 11.53 33.50
CA GLU A 108 -2.08 10.18 34.04
C GLU A 108 -1.36 9.12 33.19
N PRO A 109 -1.02 7.97 33.77
CA PRO A 109 -0.49 6.83 32.98
C PRO A 109 -1.47 6.41 31.90
N ILE A 110 -0.92 6.00 30.74
CA ILE A 110 -1.70 5.59 29.58
C ILE A 110 -2.30 4.20 29.82
N ASP A 111 -3.63 4.10 29.71
CA ASP A 111 -4.34 2.85 29.57
C ASP A 111 -4.21 2.33 28.12
N VAL A 112 -3.42 1.27 27.94
CA VAL A 112 -3.12 0.74 26.60
C VAL A 112 -4.36 0.17 25.88
N PRO A 113 -5.26 -0.58 26.53
CA PRO A 113 -6.55 -0.98 25.98
C PRO A 113 -7.39 0.17 25.45
N VAL A 114 -7.54 1.25 26.20
CA VAL A 114 -8.29 2.45 25.80
C VAL A 114 -7.61 3.14 24.61
N LEU A 115 -6.28 3.29 24.68
CA LEU A 115 -5.50 3.85 23.57
C LEU A 115 -5.62 3.01 22.30
N ARG A 116 -5.74 1.70 22.43
CA ARG A 116 -5.97 0.80 21.30
C ARG A 116 -7.31 1.07 20.63
N ALA A 117 -8.39 1.21 21.41
CA ALA A 117 -9.70 1.57 20.87
C ALA A 117 -9.68 2.95 20.17
N ALA A 118 -9.04 3.93 20.78
CA ALA A 118 -8.83 5.26 20.18
C ALA A 118 -8.04 5.21 18.88
N LEU A 119 -6.99 4.36 18.83
CA LEU A 119 -6.19 4.18 17.62
C LEU A 119 -7.00 3.55 16.48
N ASP A 120 -7.86 2.58 16.78
CA ASP A 120 -8.72 1.95 15.77
C ASP A 120 -9.74 2.94 15.18
N VAL A 121 -10.23 3.91 15.97
CA VAL A 121 -11.06 5.02 15.50
C VAL A 121 -10.25 6.00 14.65
N THR A 122 -9.10 6.41 15.16
CA THR A 122 -8.20 7.37 14.49
C THR A 122 -7.77 6.87 13.12
N VAL A 123 -7.35 5.62 13.01
CA VAL A 123 -6.90 5.02 11.74
C VAL A 123 -8.01 5.05 10.67
N ARG A 124 -9.28 4.87 11.06
CA ARG A 124 -10.41 4.98 10.11
C ARG A 124 -10.63 6.41 9.60
N ARG A 125 -10.27 7.44 10.39
CA ARG A 125 -10.34 8.85 9.97
C ARG A 125 -9.18 9.26 9.07
N PHE A 126 -8.04 8.58 9.18
CA PHE A 126 -6.82 8.89 8.40
C PHE A 126 -6.38 7.70 7.52
N PRO A 127 -7.20 7.25 6.57
CA PRO A 127 -6.87 6.08 5.74
C PRO A 127 -5.62 6.30 4.88
N SER A 128 -5.29 7.55 4.53
CA SER A 128 -4.07 7.91 3.79
C SER A 128 -2.78 7.74 4.60
N MET A 129 -2.87 7.73 5.94
CA MET A 129 -1.74 7.50 6.84
C MET A 129 -1.65 6.03 7.28
N ALA A 130 -2.79 5.34 7.33
CA ALA A 130 -2.91 3.93 7.68
C ALA A 130 -2.50 3.04 6.51
N VAL A 131 -1.23 3.12 6.13
CA VAL A 131 -0.69 2.51 4.92
C VAL A 131 0.61 1.77 5.18
N ARG A 132 0.97 0.91 4.25
CA ARG A 132 2.25 0.22 4.16
C ARG A 132 2.91 0.45 2.82
N LEU A 133 4.24 0.45 2.78
CA LEU A 133 4.98 0.59 1.55
C LEU A 133 5.10 -0.77 0.84
N ARG A 134 4.67 -0.81 -0.40
CA ARG A 134 4.80 -1.97 -1.29
C ARG A 134 5.74 -1.67 -2.43
N ARG A 135 6.37 -2.70 -2.94
CA ARG A 135 7.18 -2.63 -4.15
C ARG A 135 6.42 -3.26 -5.29
N GLY A 136 6.09 -2.47 -6.30
CA GLY A 136 5.62 -2.93 -7.59
C GLY A 136 6.78 -3.39 -8.47
N VAL A 137 6.49 -3.70 -9.72
CA VAL A 137 7.51 -4.13 -10.70
C VAL A 137 8.54 -3.03 -10.94
N PHE A 138 8.08 -1.77 -11.11
CA PHE A 138 8.94 -0.63 -11.46
C PHE A 138 9.02 0.45 -10.37
N TRP A 139 8.05 0.53 -9.45
CA TRP A 139 7.98 1.61 -8.45
C TRP A 139 7.42 1.13 -7.11
N TYR A 140 7.60 1.95 -6.10
CA TYR A 140 6.94 1.79 -4.81
C TYR A 140 5.56 2.45 -4.82
N TYR A 141 4.62 1.89 -4.04
CA TYR A 141 3.29 2.44 -3.81
C TYR A 141 2.88 2.23 -2.35
N LEU A 142 1.92 3.00 -1.90
CA LEU A 142 1.31 2.88 -0.58
C LEU A 142 0.02 2.07 -0.69
N GLU A 143 -0.17 1.13 0.22
CA GLU A 143 -1.36 0.28 0.30
C GLU A 143 -1.95 0.40 1.70
N GLU A 144 -3.26 0.59 1.83
CA GLU A 144 -3.94 0.59 3.12
C GLU A 144 -3.59 -0.65 3.94
N ILE A 145 -3.50 -0.49 5.27
CA ILE A 145 -3.41 -1.62 6.19
C ILE A 145 -4.81 -2.03 6.65
N PRO A 146 -5.08 -3.35 6.77
CA PRO A 146 -6.42 -3.83 7.15
C PRO A 146 -6.78 -3.53 8.60
N GLN A 147 -5.78 -3.30 9.45
CA GLN A 147 -5.92 -3.08 10.89
C GLN A 147 -4.89 -2.08 11.38
N ALA A 148 -5.21 -1.35 12.44
CA ALA A 148 -4.26 -0.47 13.11
C ALA A 148 -3.03 -1.26 13.62
N PRO A 149 -1.83 -0.66 13.63
CA PRO A 149 -0.63 -1.32 14.12
C PRO A 149 -0.72 -1.56 15.63
N GLU A 150 0.02 -2.54 16.12
CA GLU A 150 0.16 -2.77 17.56
C GLU A 150 0.83 -1.60 18.25
N ILE A 151 0.32 -1.25 19.43
CA ILE A 151 0.94 -0.30 20.34
C ILE A 151 2.13 -0.99 21.00
N GLN A 152 3.28 -0.35 21.02
CA GLN A 152 4.51 -0.93 21.50
C GLN A 152 5.04 -0.15 22.71
N PRO A 153 5.68 -0.83 23.67
CA PRO A 153 6.42 -0.13 24.70
C PRO A 153 7.56 0.66 24.06
N GLU A 154 7.75 1.90 24.50
CA GLU A 154 8.87 2.72 24.07
C GLU A 154 10.17 2.17 24.63
N LYS A 155 11.16 2.00 23.78
CA LYS A 155 12.52 1.65 24.17
C LYS A 155 13.35 2.92 24.40
N SER A 156 14.50 2.77 25.08
CA SER A 156 15.37 3.85 25.54
C SER A 156 15.89 4.80 24.45
N CYS A 157 15.78 4.46 23.18
CA CYS A 157 16.26 5.30 22.07
C CYS A 157 15.09 5.70 21.15
N PRO A 158 14.58 6.94 21.22
CA PRO A 158 13.62 7.46 20.25
C PRO A 158 14.18 7.39 18.83
N LEU A 159 13.31 7.13 17.85
CA LEU A 159 13.69 6.98 16.44
C LEU A 159 14.77 5.91 16.19
N ALA A 160 14.93 4.95 17.12
CA ALA A 160 15.82 3.82 16.91
C ALA A 160 15.55 3.17 15.56
N HIS A 161 16.61 2.68 14.93
CA HIS A 161 16.58 2.14 13.58
C HIS A 161 15.34 1.27 13.33
N VAL A 162 14.50 1.73 12.41
CA VAL A 162 13.33 0.99 11.95
C VAL A 162 13.75 0.22 10.70
N PRO A 163 13.86 -1.11 10.74
CA PRO A 163 14.17 -1.88 9.55
C PRO A 163 13.18 -1.58 8.44
N PHE A 164 13.66 -1.42 7.21
CA PHE A 164 12.78 -1.13 6.06
C PHE A 164 11.67 -2.19 5.86
N GLY A 165 11.91 -3.42 6.29
CA GLY A 165 10.89 -4.46 6.35
C GLY A 165 9.67 -4.10 7.22
N ARG A 166 9.83 -3.20 8.18
CA ARG A 166 8.73 -2.74 9.03
C ARG A 166 7.81 -1.76 8.31
N VAL A 167 8.38 -0.85 7.49
CA VAL A 167 7.60 0.06 6.63
C VAL A 167 6.72 -0.71 5.65
N ARG A 168 7.12 -1.92 5.30
CA ARG A 168 6.31 -2.85 4.50
C ARG A 168 5.12 -3.46 5.24
N ARG A 169 5.05 -3.34 6.56
CA ARG A 169 3.91 -3.78 7.37
C ARG A 169 3.02 -2.60 7.74
N CYS A 170 3.63 -1.50 8.19
CA CYS A 170 2.96 -0.24 8.50
C CYS A 170 3.96 0.90 8.42
N ALA A 171 3.54 2.02 7.82
CA ALA A 171 4.37 3.22 7.63
C ALA A 171 4.40 4.14 8.86
N PHE A 172 3.75 3.79 9.94
CA PHE A 172 3.86 4.46 11.22
C PHE A 172 3.88 3.45 12.38
N ARG A 173 4.24 3.91 13.58
CA ARG A 173 4.14 3.12 14.80
C ARG A 173 3.71 4.00 15.97
N VAL A 174 3.01 3.39 16.93
CA VAL A 174 2.58 4.02 18.17
C VAL A 174 3.36 3.41 19.33
N LEU A 175 3.90 4.25 20.18
CA LEU A 175 4.77 3.89 21.28
C LEU A 175 4.21 4.50 22.57
N VAL A 176 4.33 3.77 23.68
CA VAL A 176 3.88 4.24 25.01
C VAL A 176 4.99 4.07 26.01
N TYR A 177 5.17 5.09 26.85
CA TYR A 177 6.01 5.07 28.04
C TYR A 177 5.35 5.86 29.16
N HIS A 178 4.92 5.17 30.21
CA HIS A 178 4.17 5.74 31.33
C HIS A 178 2.96 6.56 30.84
N ASN A 179 3.03 7.87 30.98
CA ASN A 179 2.00 8.83 30.60
C ASN A 179 2.26 9.51 29.23
N ARG A 180 3.22 9.02 28.47
CA ARG A 180 3.57 9.56 27.14
C ARG A 180 3.17 8.61 26.04
N VAL A 181 2.41 9.13 25.07
CA VAL A 181 2.16 8.50 23.78
C VAL A 181 3.00 9.18 22.71
N ALA A 182 3.63 8.37 21.85
CA ALA A 182 4.40 8.85 20.73
C ALA A 182 3.99 8.16 19.44
N VAL A 183 3.96 8.90 18.35
CA VAL A 183 3.74 8.37 17.01
C VAL A 183 4.96 8.71 16.15
N GLU A 184 5.47 7.70 15.47
CA GLU A 184 6.59 7.87 14.55
C GLU A 184 6.11 7.49 13.15
N PHE A 185 6.24 8.42 12.21
CA PHE A 185 5.80 8.29 10.82
C PHE A 185 6.97 8.16 9.88
N PHE A 186 6.85 7.29 8.90
CA PHE A 186 7.68 7.32 7.71
C PHE A 186 7.34 8.55 6.88
N HIS A 187 8.31 9.39 6.61
CA HIS A 187 8.09 10.75 6.07
C HIS A 187 7.45 10.80 4.68
N ALA A 188 7.43 9.66 3.96
CA ALA A 188 6.70 9.54 2.70
C ALA A 188 5.17 9.54 2.85
N VAL A 189 4.65 9.42 4.08
CA VAL A 189 3.20 9.30 4.34
C VAL A 189 2.58 10.62 4.75
N THR A 190 3.33 11.42 5.52
CA THR A 190 2.85 12.71 6.03
C THR A 190 4.02 13.60 6.44
N ASP A 191 3.76 14.88 6.54
CA ASP A 191 4.65 15.89 7.13
C ASP A 191 4.37 16.10 8.63
N GLY A 192 5.10 17.05 9.23
CA GLY A 192 4.93 17.38 10.64
C GLY A 192 3.52 17.87 10.99
N THR A 193 2.88 18.65 10.11
CA THR A 193 1.52 19.17 10.31
C THR A 193 0.49 18.06 10.30
N GLY A 194 0.52 17.21 9.28
CA GLY A 194 -0.39 16.05 9.18
C GLY A 194 -0.20 15.07 10.32
N GLY A 195 1.05 14.79 10.70
CA GLY A 195 1.36 13.96 11.87
C GLY A 195 0.85 14.55 13.19
N LEU A 196 0.93 15.88 13.35
CA LEU A 196 0.41 16.57 14.54
C LEU A 196 -1.12 16.47 14.62
N ILE A 197 -1.82 16.63 13.50
CA ILE A 197 -3.28 16.46 13.44
C ILE A 197 -3.66 15.03 13.82
N PHE A 198 -2.95 14.04 13.30
CA PHE A 198 -3.16 12.63 13.67
C PHE A 198 -2.97 12.40 15.18
N LEU A 199 -1.85 12.89 15.77
CA LEU A 199 -1.58 12.73 17.20
C LEU A 199 -2.64 13.42 18.05
N LYS A 200 -3.05 14.65 17.71
CA LYS A 200 -4.11 15.39 18.42
C LYS A 200 -5.44 14.60 18.37
N THR A 201 -5.78 14.06 17.23
CA THR A 201 -7.00 13.25 17.07
C THR A 201 -6.91 11.97 17.92
N LEU A 202 -5.76 11.28 17.91
CA LEU A 202 -5.55 10.10 18.73
C LEU A 202 -5.71 10.38 20.22
N VAL A 203 -5.15 11.50 20.69
CA VAL A 203 -5.28 11.92 22.09
C VAL A 203 -6.72 12.32 22.41
N ALA A 204 -7.39 13.04 21.52
CA ALA A 204 -8.80 13.42 21.72
C ALA A 204 -9.76 12.21 21.75
N GLU A 205 -9.49 11.18 20.97
CA GLU A 205 -10.27 9.92 21.01
C GLU A 205 -9.95 9.08 22.25
N TYR A 206 -8.77 9.26 22.84
CA TYR A 206 -8.34 8.58 24.06
C TYR A 206 -8.97 9.17 25.33
N LEU A 207 -9.15 10.50 25.39
CA LEU A 207 -9.70 11.24 26.53
C LEU A 207 -11.24 11.18 26.58
#